data_fa3ca43981d240446e0dfb6db4714f99
#
_entry.id   fa3ca43981d240446e0dfb6db4714f99
#
_cell.length_a   1.000
_cell.length_b   1.000
_cell.length_c   1.000
_cell.angle_alpha   90.00
_cell.angle_beta   90.00
_cell.angle_gamma   90.00
#
_symmetry.space_group_name_H-M   'P 1'
#
loop_
_entity.id
_entity.type
_entity.pdbx_description
1 polymer ?
#
loop_
_entity_poly.entity_id
_entity_poly.type
_entity_poly.pdbx_seq_one_letter_code
_entity_poly.pdbx_strand_id
1 'polypeptide(L)'
;MYRCKLDIRIFSEDPLLLADVRNIAPLERFEHEVSGYRSFSPEAVRGSDIIVLDLPVAERPEAVRALCKPGASLVFCMEAEAFAVLRTPSLEAADDIWVKPFHRDFGAVRFKKILAGIKHRKDSRLTQTYLDTIIDSIPDLIWFKDVKGSHLKVNNGFCHAVGKKKEDVQGRGHYYIWDLKKEEYEQGEYICLESDEIVLEERRTCLFDEMVKSKQGMRQFKTYKSPLFDDDGTILGTVGIAHDVTDLANMGAELEIFLRNMPFAILISGNDGRIINVNAKFEEYFAAKEKNIVGKPYEEWKHVIQKSLCKTYGEGHFEIRLHGDGEERILEFHEEPIFDVFRNRVGQFCFCRDVTIERTFEHQIWISANTDALTGLYNRRFFYEREQEREPAQPPVCRFGRFQKSERRSRPPHRRRGARTRCPADAGSVPRGFHRTARR
;
A
#
# COMPACT_ATOMS: atom_id res chain seq x y z
N MET A 1 -8.78 -28.07 -14.33
CA MET A 1 -8.25 -29.10 -13.40
C MET A 1 -7.12 -29.82 -14.11
N TYR A 2 -5.89 -29.88 -13.51
CA TYR A 2 -4.74 -30.54 -14.11
C TYR A 2 -4.98 -32.04 -14.22
N ARG A 3 -4.86 -32.56 -15.44
CA ARG A 3 -4.93 -34.00 -15.71
C ARG A 3 -3.62 -34.44 -16.38
N CYS A 4 -3.00 -35.50 -15.86
CA CYS A 4 -1.80 -36.08 -16.43
C CYS A 4 -2.19 -37.43 -17.10
N LYS A 5 -1.93 -37.53 -18.39
CA LYS A 5 -2.04 -38.80 -19.11
C LYS A 5 -0.69 -39.47 -19.16
N LEU A 6 -0.57 -40.69 -18.62
CA LEU A 6 0.63 -41.49 -18.67
C LEU A 6 0.52 -42.52 -19.80
N ASP A 7 1.54 -42.60 -20.62
CA ASP A 7 1.68 -43.62 -21.65
C ASP A 7 2.54 -44.80 -21.11
N ILE A 8 1.89 -45.95 -20.97
CA ILE A 8 2.48 -47.15 -20.39
C ILE A 8 2.62 -48.20 -21.49
N ARG A 9 3.84 -48.72 -21.69
CA ARG A 9 4.12 -49.74 -22.68
C ARG A 9 4.72 -50.97 -22.05
N ILE A 10 4.09 -52.11 -22.32
CA ILE A 10 4.45 -53.41 -21.77
C ILE A 10 4.88 -54.30 -22.93
N PHE A 11 6.12 -54.71 -22.90
CA PHE A 11 6.69 -55.65 -23.84
C PHE A 11 6.71 -57.02 -23.18
N SER A 12 5.70 -57.87 -23.47
CA SER A 12 5.52 -59.18 -22.84
C SER A 12 4.74 -60.10 -23.73
N GLU A 13 5.09 -61.41 -23.70
CA GLU A 13 4.29 -62.47 -24.27
C GLU A 13 3.17 -62.91 -23.32
N ASP A 14 3.25 -62.55 -22.04
CA ASP A 14 2.23 -62.87 -21.03
C ASP A 14 1.01 -61.93 -21.13
N PRO A 15 -0.16 -62.40 -21.59
CA PRO A 15 -1.38 -61.59 -21.68
C PRO A 15 -1.94 -61.22 -20.29
N LEU A 16 -1.60 -61.96 -19.23
CA LEU A 16 -2.09 -61.72 -17.90
C LEU A 16 -1.41 -60.47 -17.31
N LEU A 17 -0.13 -60.28 -17.51
CA LEU A 17 0.60 -59.09 -17.07
C LEU A 17 -0.05 -57.80 -17.66
N LEU A 18 -0.34 -57.84 -18.96
CA LEU A 18 -1.01 -56.71 -19.63
C LEU A 18 -2.39 -56.42 -19.06
N ALA A 19 -3.21 -57.51 -18.83
CA ALA A 19 -4.55 -57.39 -18.27
C ALA A 19 -4.51 -56.85 -16.83
N ASP A 20 -3.56 -57.28 -16.01
CA ASP A 20 -3.42 -56.84 -14.64
C ASP A 20 -3.07 -55.36 -14.53
N VAL A 21 -2.14 -54.89 -15.37
CA VAL A 21 -1.79 -53.47 -15.39
C VAL A 21 -2.93 -52.61 -15.90
N ARG A 22 -3.71 -53.07 -16.92
CA ARG A 22 -4.90 -52.38 -17.43
C ARG A 22 -6.01 -52.22 -16.39
N ASN A 23 -6.15 -53.20 -15.49
CA ASN A 23 -7.20 -53.22 -14.44
C ASN A 23 -6.81 -52.40 -13.21
N ILE A 24 -5.62 -51.76 -13.13
CA ILE A 24 -5.24 -50.93 -12.05
C ILE A 24 -6.04 -49.63 -12.16
N ALA A 25 -6.75 -49.28 -11.09
CA ALA A 25 -7.50 -48.01 -11.01
C ALA A 25 -6.54 -46.81 -11.15
N PRO A 26 -6.90 -45.82 -11.98
CA PRO A 26 -6.11 -44.60 -12.08
C PRO A 26 -6.03 -43.83 -10.76
N LEU A 27 -4.89 -43.21 -10.50
CA LEU A 27 -4.72 -42.34 -9.36
C LEU A 27 -5.45 -41.01 -9.60
N GLU A 28 -5.84 -40.34 -8.54
CA GLU A 28 -6.50 -39.03 -8.64
C GLU A 28 -5.71 -38.07 -9.55
N ARG A 29 -6.40 -37.49 -10.56
CA ARG A 29 -5.84 -36.57 -11.58
C ARG A 29 -4.87 -37.20 -12.58
N PHE A 30 -4.63 -38.52 -12.52
CA PHE A 30 -3.77 -39.25 -13.43
C PHE A 30 -4.58 -40.28 -14.20
N GLU A 31 -4.59 -40.16 -15.50
CA GLU A 31 -5.11 -41.16 -16.42
C GLU A 31 -3.92 -41.91 -17.01
N HIS A 32 -4.08 -43.22 -17.31
CA HIS A 32 -3.05 -43.98 -17.97
C HIS A 32 -3.62 -44.77 -19.15
N GLU A 33 -2.82 -44.84 -20.20
CA GLU A 33 -3.12 -45.64 -21.38
C GLU A 33 -2.08 -46.78 -21.48
N VAL A 34 -2.56 -48.03 -21.54
CA VAL A 34 -1.67 -49.18 -21.51
C VAL A 34 -1.69 -49.88 -22.88
N SER A 35 -0.52 -49.97 -23.52
CA SER A 35 -0.29 -50.67 -24.79
C SER A 35 0.61 -51.84 -24.60
N GLY A 36 0.26 -53.00 -25.15
CA GLY A 36 1.08 -54.23 -25.11
C GLY A 36 1.75 -54.51 -26.44
N TYR A 37 2.99 -54.98 -26.38
CA TYR A 37 3.84 -55.32 -27.51
C TYR A 37 4.41 -56.73 -27.32
N ARG A 38 4.38 -57.58 -28.38
CA ARG A 38 4.96 -58.91 -28.35
C ARG A 38 6.42 -58.97 -28.83
N SER A 39 6.95 -57.86 -29.32
CA SER A 39 8.33 -57.70 -29.73
C SER A 39 8.87 -56.36 -29.30
N PHE A 40 10.15 -56.27 -29.04
CA PHE A 40 10.81 -55.01 -28.68
C PHE A 40 10.79 -54.03 -29.87
N SER A 41 10.43 -52.80 -29.59
CA SER A 41 10.43 -51.68 -30.56
C SER A 41 11.06 -50.45 -29.93
N PRO A 42 12.23 -49.98 -30.43
CA PRO A 42 12.87 -48.75 -29.96
C PRO A 42 11.97 -47.51 -30.10
N GLU A 43 11.15 -47.47 -31.15
CA GLU A 43 10.22 -46.35 -31.37
C GLU A 43 9.12 -46.32 -30.31
N ALA A 44 8.63 -47.48 -29.90
CA ALA A 44 7.63 -47.59 -28.86
C ALA A 44 8.18 -47.19 -27.47
N VAL A 45 9.47 -47.37 -27.21
CA VAL A 45 10.14 -46.94 -25.95
C VAL A 45 10.25 -45.43 -25.86
N ARG A 46 10.49 -44.79 -27.01
CA ARG A 46 10.71 -43.35 -27.10
C ARG A 46 9.51 -42.53 -26.68
N GLY A 47 9.06 -41.99 -25.98
CA GLY A 47 7.85 -41.19 -25.69
C GLY A 47 7.03 -41.70 -24.51
N SER A 48 7.28 -42.94 -24.06
CA SER A 48 6.52 -43.57 -22.98
C SER A 48 6.93 -43.07 -21.60
N ASP A 49 5.98 -43.04 -20.67
CA ASP A 49 6.20 -42.67 -19.28
C ASP A 49 6.63 -43.83 -18.41
N ILE A 50 6.12 -45.04 -18.73
CA ILE A 50 6.47 -46.28 -18.04
C ILE A 50 6.70 -47.35 -19.10
N ILE A 51 7.82 -48.03 -19.00
CA ILE A 51 8.22 -49.14 -19.87
C ILE A 51 8.43 -50.38 -19.00
N VAL A 52 7.69 -51.44 -19.30
CA VAL A 52 7.87 -52.75 -18.65
C VAL A 52 8.39 -53.71 -19.71
N LEU A 53 9.60 -54.22 -19.52
CA LEU A 53 10.27 -55.14 -20.42
C LEU A 53 10.26 -56.54 -19.82
N ASP A 54 9.42 -57.39 -20.36
CA ASP A 54 9.27 -58.80 -20.00
C ASP A 54 9.57 -59.72 -21.16
N LEU A 55 10.40 -59.28 -22.11
CA LEU A 55 10.91 -60.05 -23.25
C LEU A 55 12.41 -60.16 -23.15
N PRO A 56 12.97 -61.26 -23.70
CA PRO A 56 14.40 -61.32 -23.96
C PRO A 56 14.80 -60.19 -24.92
N VAL A 57 15.50 -59.17 -24.41
CA VAL A 57 15.98 -58.05 -25.21
C VAL A 57 17.48 -58.27 -25.46
N ALA A 58 17.87 -58.17 -26.73
CA ALA A 58 19.26 -58.31 -27.12
C ALA A 58 20.14 -57.16 -26.65
N GLU A 59 19.50 -55.95 -26.42
CA GLU A 59 20.15 -54.76 -25.94
C GLU A 59 20.39 -54.84 -24.43
N ARG A 60 21.50 -54.27 -24.00
CA ARG A 60 21.78 -54.09 -22.56
C ARG A 60 20.83 -53.07 -21.93
N PRO A 61 20.50 -53.21 -20.64
CA PRO A 61 19.60 -52.26 -19.94
C PRO A 61 19.98 -50.78 -20.13
N GLU A 62 21.26 -50.45 -20.16
CA GLU A 62 21.76 -49.09 -20.37
C GLU A 62 21.41 -48.55 -21.77
N ALA A 63 21.45 -49.41 -22.78
CA ALA A 63 21.07 -49.01 -24.14
C ALA A 63 19.57 -48.74 -24.25
N VAL A 64 18.74 -49.54 -23.57
CA VAL A 64 17.30 -49.31 -23.51
C VAL A 64 17.01 -48.02 -22.72
N ARG A 65 17.72 -47.78 -21.62
CA ARG A 65 17.59 -46.53 -20.83
C ARG A 65 17.89 -45.27 -21.66
N ALA A 66 18.88 -45.35 -22.54
CA ALA A 66 19.24 -44.27 -23.45
C ALA A 66 18.13 -43.91 -24.47
N LEU A 67 17.22 -44.87 -24.76
CA LEU A 67 16.07 -44.63 -25.62
C LEU A 67 14.88 -43.95 -24.87
N CYS A 68 14.85 -44.07 -23.54
CA CYS A 68 13.74 -43.53 -22.73
C CYS A 68 13.79 -42.02 -22.68
N LYS A 69 12.61 -41.40 -22.61
CA LYS A 69 12.52 -39.96 -22.35
C LYS A 69 12.99 -39.63 -20.90
N PRO A 70 13.47 -38.43 -20.64
CA PRO A 70 13.87 -38.02 -19.29
C PRO A 70 12.70 -38.20 -18.29
N GLY A 71 12.97 -38.89 -17.18
CA GLY A 71 11.99 -39.15 -16.13
C GLY A 71 11.01 -40.30 -16.39
N ALA A 72 11.16 -41.03 -17.48
CA ALA A 72 10.44 -42.29 -17.70
C ALA A 72 10.89 -43.38 -16.71
N SER A 73 9.94 -44.19 -16.25
CA SER A 73 10.25 -45.37 -15.41
C SER A 73 10.46 -46.62 -16.25
N LEU A 74 11.59 -47.29 -16.07
CA LEU A 74 11.98 -48.49 -16.78
C LEU A 74 12.03 -49.67 -15.82
N VAL A 75 11.24 -50.69 -16.13
CA VAL A 75 11.12 -51.93 -15.35
C VAL A 75 11.58 -53.10 -16.19
N PHE A 76 12.45 -53.94 -15.66
CA PHE A 76 12.84 -55.19 -16.26
C PHE A 76 12.21 -56.37 -15.53
N CYS A 77 11.59 -57.27 -16.27
CA CYS A 77 11.19 -58.58 -15.78
C CYS A 77 12.21 -59.63 -16.27
N MET A 78 12.78 -60.42 -15.38
CA MET A 78 13.80 -61.40 -15.72
C MET A 78 13.77 -62.63 -14.81
N GLU A 79 14.35 -63.73 -15.31
CA GLU A 79 14.56 -64.94 -14.50
C GLU A 79 15.65 -64.75 -13.45
N ALA A 80 15.60 -65.56 -12.37
CA ALA A 80 16.54 -65.43 -11.26
C ALA A 80 18.00 -65.61 -11.66
N GLU A 81 18.24 -66.51 -12.60
CA GLU A 81 19.59 -66.76 -13.15
C GLU A 81 20.14 -65.55 -13.91
N ALA A 82 19.28 -64.84 -14.68
CA ALA A 82 19.66 -63.66 -15.42
C ALA A 82 19.95 -62.50 -14.44
N PHE A 83 19.15 -62.35 -13.37
CA PHE A 83 19.39 -61.35 -12.32
C PHE A 83 20.71 -61.56 -11.60
N ALA A 84 21.08 -62.80 -11.29
CA ALA A 84 22.30 -63.14 -10.56
C ALA A 84 23.62 -62.74 -11.29
N VAL A 85 23.57 -62.55 -12.62
CA VAL A 85 24.76 -62.18 -13.42
C VAL A 85 24.79 -60.72 -13.84
N LEU A 86 23.75 -59.91 -13.44
CA LEU A 86 23.72 -58.47 -13.74
C LEU A 86 24.80 -57.71 -12.97
N ARG A 87 25.39 -56.73 -13.64
CA ARG A 87 26.38 -55.83 -13.05
C ARG A 87 25.72 -54.53 -12.64
N THR A 88 26.37 -53.80 -11.74
CA THR A 88 25.92 -52.53 -11.20
C THR A 88 25.37 -51.54 -12.25
N PRO A 89 26.04 -51.27 -13.39
CA PRO A 89 25.52 -50.33 -14.38
C PRO A 89 24.16 -50.74 -14.95
N SER A 90 23.93 -52.02 -15.14
CA SER A 90 22.65 -52.56 -15.65
C SER A 90 21.55 -52.49 -14.60
N LEU A 91 21.91 -52.64 -13.32
CA LEU A 91 20.96 -52.45 -12.20
C LEU A 91 20.55 -50.98 -12.03
N GLU A 92 21.51 -50.07 -12.19
CA GLU A 92 21.26 -48.62 -12.10
C GLU A 92 20.44 -48.05 -13.28
N ALA A 93 20.46 -48.74 -14.43
CA ALA A 93 19.67 -48.35 -15.60
C ALA A 93 18.17 -48.59 -15.42
N ALA A 94 17.76 -49.48 -14.51
CA ALA A 94 16.36 -49.78 -14.20
C ALA A 94 15.86 -49.03 -12.97
N ASP A 95 14.62 -48.53 -12.99
CA ASP A 95 13.95 -47.97 -11.82
C ASP A 95 13.38 -49.09 -10.93
N ASP A 96 13.11 -50.27 -11.50
CA ASP A 96 12.67 -51.46 -10.77
C ASP A 96 13.02 -52.74 -11.56
N ILE A 97 13.25 -53.84 -10.84
CA ILE A 97 13.52 -55.15 -11.44
C ILE A 97 12.60 -56.18 -10.79
N TRP A 98 11.88 -56.93 -11.65
CA TRP A 98 10.95 -57.95 -11.22
C TRP A 98 11.53 -59.33 -11.61
N VAL A 99 11.88 -60.09 -10.57
CA VAL A 99 12.48 -61.42 -10.74
C VAL A 99 11.37 -62.48 -10.80
N LYS A 100 11.36 -63.31 -11.82
CA LYS A 100 10.42 -64.41 -12.02
C LYS A 100 10.86 -65.68 -11.27
N PRO A 101 9.90 -66.53 -10.88
CA PRO A 101 8.45 -66.33 -10.95
C PRO A 101 7.96 -65.34 -9.88
N PHE A 102 7.15 -64.39 -10.26
CA PHE A 102 6.52 -63.48 -9.30
C PHE A 102 5.02 -63.78 -9.17
N HIS A 103 4.52 -63.59 -7.94
CA HIS A 103 3.09 -63.71 -7.69
C HIS A 103 2.33 -62.56 -8.35
N ARG A 104 1.16 -62.85 -8.92
CA ARG A 104 0.33 -61.89 -9.63
C ARG A 104 0.10 -60.58 -8.83
N ASP A 105 -0.28 -60.71 -7.56
CA ASP A 105 -0.51 -59.55 -6.68
C ASP A 105 0.76 -58.70 -6.45
N PHE A 106 1.94 -59.32 -6.47
CA PHE A 106 3.22 -58.64 -6.33
C PHE A 106 3.45 -57.64 -7.48
N GLY A 107 3.25 -58.05 -8.73
CA GLY A 107 3.38 -57.18 -9.90
C GLY A 107 2.44 -55.96 -9.81
N ALA A 108 1.17 -56.19 -9.43
CA ALA A 108 0.20 -55.11 -9.28
C ALA A 108 0.59 -54.11 -8.16
N VAL A 109 1.10 -54.60 -7.01
CA VAL A 109 1.56 -53.75 -5.90
C VAL A 109 2.77 -52.90 -6.31
N ARG A 110 3.75 -53.53 -6.98
CA ARG A 110 4.96 -52.82 -7.46
C ARG A 110 4.62 -51.76 -8.49
N PHE A 111 3.71 -52.08 -9.42
CA PHE A 111 3.27 -51.11 -10.41
C PHE A 111 2.54 -49.90 -9.78
N LYS A 112 1.68 -50.15 -8.80
CA LYS A 112 1.04 -49.07 -8.03
C LYS A 112 2.05 -48.16 -7.34
N LYS A 113 3.15 -48.72 -6.79
CA LYS A 113 4.25 -47.95 -6.20
C LYS A 113 4.96 -47.07 -7.23
N ILE A 114 5.18 -47.59 -8.45
CA ILE A 114 5.78 -46.83 -9.56
C ILE A 114 4.85 -45.63 -9.92
N LEU A 115 3.56 -45.90 -10.11
CA LEU A 115 2.57 -44.85 -10.38
C LEU A 115 2.54 -43.79 -9.28
N ALA A 116 2.56 -44.20 -8.01
CA ALA A 116 2.59 -43.29 -6.88
C ALA A 116 3.87 -42.42 -6.86
N GLY A 117 5.03 -43.04 -7.16
CA GLY A 117 6.30 -42.33 -7.28
C GLY A 117 6.30 -41.28 -8.39
N ILE A 118 5.76 -41.63 -9.57
CA ILE A 118 5.61 -40.67 -10.68
C ILE A 118 4.67 -39.55 -10.31
N LYS A 119 3.52 -39.91 -9.71
CA LYS A 119 2.56 -38.92 -9.21
C LYS A 119 3.21 -37.93 -8.24
N HIS A 120 3.92 -38.43 -7.25
CA HIS A 120 4.60 -37.59 -6.25
C HIS A 120 5.60 -36.63 -6.91
N ARG A 121 6.45 -37.13 -7.82
CA ARG A 121 7.39 -36.24 -8.55
C ARG A 121 6.70 -35.19 -9.38
N LYS A 122 5.60 -35.52 -10.07
CA LYS A 122 4.85 -34.57 -10.89
C LYS A 122 4.09 -33.55 -10.03
N ASP A 123 3.49 -33.97 -8.92
CA ASP A 123 2.79 -33.08 -7.99
C ASP A 123 3.78 -32.13 -7.30
N SER A 124 4.95 -32.62 -6.87
CA SER A 124 6.00 -31.78 -6.31
C SER A 124 6.49 -30.73 -7.31
N ARG A 125 6.72 -31.12 -8.57
CA ARG A 125 7.12 -30.19 -9.62
C ARG A 125 6.03 -29.15 -9.91
N LEU A 126 4.76 -29.55 -9.92
CA LEU A 126 3.64 -28.65 -10.11
C LEU A 126 3.55 -27.63 -8.96
N THR A 127 3.68 -28.11 -7.72
CA THR A 127 3.71 -27.23 -6.52
C THR A 127 4.84 -26.23 -6.62
N GLN A 128 6.03 -26.68 -7.03
CA GLN A 128 7.16 -25.79 -7.25
C GLN A 128 6.87 -24.74 -8.34
N THR A 129 6.26 -25.16 -9.47
CA THR A 129 5.87 -24.24 -10.55
C THR A 129 4.83 -23.22 -10.07
N TYR A 130 3.85 -23.63 -9.25
CA TYR A 130 2.90 -22.70 -8.66
C TYR A 130 3.59 -21.66 -7.77
N LEU A 131 4.48 -22.10 -6.88
CA LEU A 131 5.24 -21.20 -6.02
C LEU A 131 6.05 -20.19 -6.86
N ASP A 132 6.80 -20.67 -7.85
CA ASP A 132 7.62 -19.83 -8.72
C ASP A 132 6.77 -18.82 -9.48
N THR A 133 5.65 -19.25 -10.05
CA THR A 133 4.74 -18.39 -10.79
C THR A 133 4.13 -17.31 -9.89
N ILE A 134 3.69 -17.71 -8.68
CA ILE A 134 3.08 -16.77 -7.73
C ILE A 134 4.09 -15.69 -7.31
N ILE A 135 5.27 -16.09 -6.84
CA ILE A 135 6.27 -15.12 -6.37
C ILE A 135 6.78 -14.22 -7.50
N ASP A 136 6.91 -14.75 -8.73
CA ASP A 136 7.38 -13.99 -9.89
C ASP A 136 6.33 -13.03 -10.47
N SER A 137 5.05 -13.26 -10.20
CA SER A 137 3.95 -12.36 -10.61
C SER A 137 3.78 -11.16 -9.68
N ILE A 138 4.37 -11.20 -8.48
CA ILE A 138 4.29 -10.13 -7.49
C ILE A 138 5.41 -9.12 -7.75
N PRO A 139 5.11 -7.80 -7.88
CA PRO A 139 6.13 -6.79 -8.13
C PRO A 139 7.01 -6.50 -6.91
N ASP A 140 6.55 -6.83 -5.71
CA ASP A 140 7.31 -6.67 -4.47
C ASP A 140 8.57 -7.55 -4.48
N LEU A 141 9.56 -7.15 -3.72
CA LEU A 141 10.79 -7.94 -3.54
C LEU A 141 10.48 -9.12 -2.64
N ILE A 142 10.73 -10.33 -3.14
CA ILE A 142 10.56 -11.58 -2.37
C ILE A 142 11.86 -12.34 -2.38
N TRP A 143 12.32 -12.78 -1.20
CA TRP A 143 13.52 -13.59 -1.03
C TRP A 143 13.39 -14.61 0.08
N PHE A 144 14.16 -15.66 -0.05
CA PHE A 144 14.34 -16.72 0.94
C PHE A 144 15.81 -16.79 1.27
N LYS A 145 16.17 -16.81 2.53
CA LYS A 145 17.54 -16.94 3.03
C LYS A 145 17.66 -18.16 3.95
N ASP A 146 18.86 -18.74 3.98
CA ASP A 146 19.22 -19.68 5.02
C ASP A 146 19.56 -18.96 6.35
N VAL A 147 19.81 -19.73 7.39
CA VAL A 147 20.20 -19.20 8.71
C VAL A 147 21.53 -18.44 8.70
N LYS A 148 22.35 -18.55 7.66
CA LYS A 148 23.60 -17.82 7.47
C LYS A 148 23.43 -16.53 6.67
N GLY A 149 22.19 -16.22 6.23
CA GLY A 149 21.88 -15.05 5.43
C GLY A 149 22.17 -15.19 3.93
N SER A 150 22.47 -16.40 3.44
CA SER A 150 22.65 -16.65 2.00
C SER A 150 21.30 -16.78 1.32
N HIS A 151 21.11 -16.12 0.18
CA HIS A 151 19.86 -16.16 -0.57
C HIS A 151 19.68 -17.51 -1.26
N LEU A 152 18.63 -18.22 -0.89
CA LEU A 152 18.27 -19.52 -1.48
C LEU A 152 17.43 -19.33 -2.75
N LYS A 153 16.52 -18.35 -2.73
CA LYS A 153 15.58 -18.07 -3.81
C LYS A 153 15.14 -16.62 -3.77
N VAL A 154 14.90 -16.03 -4.95
CA VAL A 154 14.35 -14.67 -5.11
C VAL A 154 13.37 -14.62 -6.27
N ASN A 155 12.50 -13.62 -6.28
CA ASN A 155 11.58 -13.38 -7.39
C ASN A 155 12.14 -12.38 -8.41
N ASN A 156 11.40 -12.16 -9.49
CA ASN A 156 11.75 -11.19 -10.53
C ASN A 156 11.80 -9.75 -10.01
N GLY A 157 10.88 -9.36 -9.10
CA GLY A 157 10.89 -8.03 -8.47
C GLY A 157 12.22 -7.74 -7.76
N PHE A 158 12.69 -8.69 -6.96
CA PHE A 158 13.98 -8.59 -6.29
C PHE A 158 15.15 -8.45 -7.30
N CYS A 159 15.16 -9.28 -8.35
CA CYS A 159 16.18 -9.22 -9.40
C CYS A 159 16.24 -7.86 -10.09
N HIS A 160 15.09 -7.25 -10.36
CA HIS A 160 14.99 -5.91 -10.95
C HIS A 160 15.56 -4.83 -10.02
N ALA A 161 15.25 -4.89 -8.73
CA ALA A 161 15.74 -3.90 -7.76
C ALA A 161 17.25 -3.93 -7.60
N VAL A 162 17.86 -5.14 -7.54
CA VAL A 162 19.31 -5.31 -7.42
C VAL A 162 20.04 -5.32 -8.76
N GLY A 163 19.31 -5.53 -9.87
CA GLY A 163 19.84 -5.63 -11.25
C GLY A 163 20.76 -6.81 -11.46
N LYS A 164 20.48 -7.93 -10.81
CA LYS A 164 21.19 -9.22 -10.93
C LYS A 164 20.20 -10.31 -11.32
N LYS A 165 20.69 -11.38 -11.95
CA LYS A 165 19.85 -12.53 -12.27
C LYS A 165 19.69 -13.46 -11.07
N LYS A 166 18.67 -14.31 -11.07
CA LYS A 166 18.41 -15.29 -10.01
C LYS A 166 19.63 -16.18 -9.73
N GLU A 167 20.28 -16.64 -10.80
CA GLU A 167 21.45 -17.50 -10.72
C GLU A 167 22.65 -16.81 -10.05
N ASP A 168 22.80 -15.50 -10.26
CA ASP A 168 23.86 -14.71 -9.66
C ASP A 168 23.62 -14.41 -8.18
N VAL A 169 22.35 -14.38 -7.76
CA VAL A 169 21.91 -14.09 -6.38
C VAL A 169 21.96 -15.34 -5.51
N GLN A 170 21.68 -16.50 -6.08
CA GLN A 170 21.60 -17.76 -5.34
C GLN A 170 22.90 -18.11 -4.64
N GLY A 171 22.85 -18.41 -3.35
CA GLY A 171 23.99 -18.72 -2.49
C GLY A 171 24.85 -17.51 -2.09
N ARG A 172 24.43 -16.29 -2.46
CA ARG A 172 25.16 -15.05 -2.13
C ARG A 172 24.55 -14.33 -0.93
N GLY A 173 25.41 -13.65 -0.20
CA GLY A 173 25.04 -12.84 0.95
C GLY A 173 24.70 -11.39 0.58
N HIS A 174 24.25 -10.63 1.57
CA HIS A 174 23.73 -9.28 1.45
C HIS A 174 24.70 -8.30 0.77
N TYR A 175 25.96 -8.25 1.18
CA TYR A 175 26.96 -7.32 0.63
C TYR A 175 27.15 -7.46 -0.87
N TYR A 176 27.23 -8.70 -1.37
CA TYR A 176 27.38 -8.98 -2.81
C TYR A 176 26.13 -8.54 -3.59
N ILE A 177 24.97 -8.78 -3.03
CA ILE A 177 23.71 -8.55 -3.73
C ILE A 177 23.45 -7.06 -3.91
N TRP A 178 23.72 -6.28 -2.89
CA TRP A 178 23.50 -4.82 -2.90
C TRP A 178 24.74 -4.02 -3.31
N ASP A 179 25.81 -4.68 -3.76
CA ASP A 179 27.08 -4.06 -4.14
C ASP A 179 27.65 -3.14 -3.02
N LEU A 180 27.49 -3.54 -1.76
CA LEU A 180 27.91 -2.80 -0.58
C LEU A 180 29.29 -3.26 -0.12
N LYS A 181 30.10 -2.32 0.35
CA LYS A 181 31.30 -2.64 1.11
C LYS A 181 30.94 -2.80 2.58
N LYS A 182 31.62 -3.72 3.27
CA LYS A 182 31.36 -3.99 4.68
C LYS A 182 31.50 -2.72 5.54
N GLU A 183 32.48 -1.89 5.23
CA GLU A 183 32.77 -0.63 5.92
C GLU A 183 31.65 0.40 5.68
N GLU A 184 31.02 0.41 4.50
CA GLU A 184 29.89 1.29 4.18
C GLU A 184 28.63 0.87 4.95
N TYR A 185 28.47 -0.43 5.18
CA TYR A 185 27.36 -0.97 5.96
C TYR A 185 27.47 -0.63 7.45
N GLU A 186 28.68 -0.79 8.03
CA GLU A 186 28.93 -0.47 9.45
C GLU A 186 28.80 1.02 9.79
N GLN A 187 28.90 1.91 8.80
CA GLN A 187 28.75 3.36 8.95
C GLN A 187 27.37 3.90 8.53
N GLY A 188 26.56 3.07 7.88
CA GLY A 188 25.24 3.46 7.36
C GLY A 188 24.09 2.95 8.23
N GLU A 189 22.95 3.61 8.12
CA GLU A 189 21.69 3.22 8.77
C GLU A 189 21.00 2.01 8.06
N TYR A 190 21.78 0.99 7.65
CA TYR A 190 21.26 -0.13 6.90
C TYR A 190 20.88 -1.30 7.84
N ILE A 191 19.62 -1.43 8.13
CA ILE A 191 19.04 -2.35 9.15
C ILE A 191 18.88 -3.81 8.65
N CYS A 192 19.20 -4.12 7.38
CA CYS A 192 18.78 -5.38 6.75
C CYS A 192 19.31 -6.68 7.38
N LEU A 193 20.50 -6.69 7.99
CA LEU A 193 21.04 -7.90 8.66
C LEU A 193 20.49 -8.04 10.06
N GLU A 194 20.42 -6.95 10.82
CA GLU A 194 19.87 -6.93 12.18
C GLU A 194 18.41 -7.36 12.19
N SER A 195 17.62 -6.99 11.18
CA SER A 195 16.23 -7.41 11.08
C SER A 195 16.05 -8.89 10.80
N ASP A 196 16.99 -9.56 10.13
CA ASP A 196 16.96 -11.02 9.99
C ASP A 196 17.26 -11.71 11.33
N GLU A 197 18.23 -11.21 12.12
CA GLU A 197 18.55 -11.72 13.45
C GLU A 197 17.37 -11.59 14.41
N ILE A 198 16.70 -10.43 14.43
CA ILE A 198 15.48 -10.21 15.25
C ILE A 198 14.41 -11.25 14.92
N VAL A 199 14.17 -11.53 13.64
CA VAL A 199 13.16 -12.51 13.21
C VAL A 199 13.50 -13.93 13.66
N LEU A 200 14.79 -14.30 13.60
CA LEU A 200 15.27 -15.62 14.05
C LEU A 200 15.16 -15.78 15.56
N GLU A 201 15.44 -14.74 16.34
CA GLU A 201 15.30 -14.72 17.80
C GLU A 201 13.85 -14.73 18.24
N GLU A 202 13.02 -13.85 17.68
CA GLU A 202 11.61 -13.73 18.06
C GLU A 202 10.72 -14.86 17.52
N ARG A 203 11.20 -15.62 16.54
CA ARG A 203 10.51 -16.78 15.93
C ARG A 203 9.10 -16.44 15.41
N ARG A 204 8.84 -15.22 15.02
CA ARG A 204 7.57 -14.73 14.48
C ARG A 204 7.79 -13.74 13.32
N THR A 205 6.73 -13.45 12.59
CA THR A 205 6.75 -12.42 11.56
C THR A 205 6.93 -11.04 12.21
N CYS A 206 7.89 -10.28 11.69
CA CYS A 206 8.17 -8.90 12.09
C CYS A 206 8.03 -7.95 10.89
N LEU A 207 7.64 -6.71 11.15
CA LEU A 207 7.56 -5.63 10.17
C LEU A 207 8.68 -4.62 10.42
N PHE A 208 9.37 -4.24 9.35
CA PHE A 208 10.46 -3.27 9.39
C PHE A 208 10.24 -2.18 8.33
N ASP A 209 10.61 -0.95 8.67
CA ASP A 209 10.77 0.14 7.72
C ASP A 209 12.26 0.22 7.36
N GLU A 210 12.60 -0.15 6.13
CA GLU A 210 13.99 -0.28 5.67
C GLU A 210 14.28 0.72 4.55
N MET A 211 15.42 1.42 4.64
CA MET A 211 15.95 2.23 3.54
C MET A 211 17.08 1.47 2.87
N VAL A 212 16.97 1.24 1.57
CA VAL A 212 17.94 0.46 0.81
C VAL A 212 18.40 1.22 -0.43
N LYS A 213 19.71 1.23 -0.67
CA LYS A 213 20.31 1.79 -1.88
C LYS A 213 20.14 0.79 -3.03
N SER A 214 19.11 0.97 -3.84
CA SER A 214 18.89 0.19 -5.06
C SER A 214 19.64 0.78 -6.25
N LYS A 215 19.60 0.12 -7.42
CA LYS A 215 20.12 0.71 -8.68
C LYS A 215 19.39 1.98 -9.12
N GLN A 216 18.17 2.18 -8.66
CA GLN A 216 17.35 3.35 -8.95
C GLN A 216 17.52 4.48 -7.92
N GLY A 217 18.47 4.35 -6.99
CA GLY A 217 18.70 5.28 -5.89
C GLY A 217 18.23 4.73 -4.53
N MET A 218 18.15 5.62 -3.56
CA MET A 218 17.58 5.26 -2.24
C MET A 218 16.11 4.98 -2.35
N ARG A 219 15.67 3.85 -1.79
CA ARG A 219 14.27 3.42 -1.77
C ARG A 219 13.86 3.07 -0.35
N GLN A 220 12.64 3.38 -0.01
CA GLN A 220 12.03 3.03 1.26
C GLN A 220 11.11 1.84 1.09
N PHE A 221 11.32 0.82 1.92
CA PHE A 221 10.54 -0.42 1.90
C PHE A 221 9.83 -0.67 3.22
N LYS A 222 8.59 -1.14 3.14
CA LYS A 222 7.94 -1.85 4.24
C LYS A 222 8.17 -3.33 4.06
N THR A 223 8.97 -3.91 4.96
CA THR A 223 9.46 -5.29 4.84
C THR A 223 8.85 -6.18 5.91
N TYR A 224 8.13 -7.20 5.48
CA TYR A 224 7.68 -8.30 6.32
C TYR A 224 8.70 -9.42 6.24
N LYS A 225 9.24 -9.84 7.39
CA LYS A 225 10.15 -10.98 7.48
C LYS A 225 9.58 -12.03 8.42
N SER A 226 9.61 -13.28 7.99
CA SER A 226 9.09 -14.42 8.74
C SER A 226 10.13 -15.52 8.83
N PRO A 227 10.24 -16.23 9.96
CA PRO A 227 11.08 -17.42 10.05
C PRO A 227 10.47 -18.57 9.26
N LEU A 228 11.32 -19.38 8.65
CA LEU A 228 10.96 -20.59 7.93
C LEU A 228 11.32 -21.80 8.78
N PHE A 229 10.33 -22.65 9.07
CA PHE A 229 10.49 -23.83 9.92
C PHE A 229 10.47 -25.12 9.12
N ASP A 230 11.22 -26.10 9.58
CA ASP A 230 11.07 -27.50 9.18
C ASP A 230 9.95 -28.17 9.98
N ASP A 231 9.60 -29.39 9.61
CA ASP A 231 8.53 -30.19 10.24
C ASP A 231 8.78 -30.45 11.74
N ASP A 232 10.04 -30.49 12.16
CA ASP A 232 10.45 -30.66 13.57
C ASP A 232 10.52 -29.34 14.37
N GLY A 233 10.20 -28.19 13.72
CA GLY A 233 10.28 -26.86 14.33
C GLY A 233 11.67 -26.23 14.32
N THR A 234 12.64 -26.85 13.66
CA THR A 234 13.97 -26.27 13.45
C THR A 234 13.84 -25.09 12.44
N ILE A 235 14.55 -23.99 12.71
CA ILE A 235 14.56 -22.84 11.79
C ILE A 235 15.49 -23.15 10.62
N LEU A 236 14.93 -23.11 9.41
CA LEU A 236 15.66 -23.28 8.14
C LEU A 236 16.25 -21.96 7.62
N GLY A 237 15.66 -20.84 8.03
CA GLY A 237 16.05 -19.52 7.57
C GLY A 237 14.93 -18.50 7.67
N THR A 238 14.92 -17.50 6.77
CA THR A 238 13.92 -16.45 6.73
C THR A 238 13.32 -16.30 5.32
N VAL A 239 12.08 -15.84 5.27
CA VAL A 239 11.45 -15.34 4.05
C VAL A 239 11.10 -13.86 4.26
N GLY A 240 11.43 -13.02 3.29
CA GLY A 240 11.13 -11.61 3.31
C GLY A 240 10.28 -11.18 2.12
N ILE A 241 9.37 -10.24 2.37
CA ILE A 241 8.57 -9.54 1.36
C ILE A 241 8.72 -8.06 1.63
N ALA A 242 9.26 -7.29 0.66
CA ALA A 242 9.45 -5.86 0.78
C ALA A 242 8.63 -5.11 -0.27
N HIS A 243 7.73 -4.28 0.21
CA HIS A 243 6.91 -3.38 -0.60
C HIS A 243 7.57 -2.01 -0.71
N ASP A 244 7.83 -1.54 -1.93
CA ASP A 244 8.39 -0.20 -2.18
C ASP A 244 7.32 0.87 -1.89
N VAL A 245 7.57 1.69 -0.88
CA VAL A 245 6.68 2.79 -0.47
C VAL A 245 7.28 4.17 -0.77
N THR A 246 8.36 4.22 -1.54
CA THR A 246 9.12 5.45 -1.81
C THR A 246 8.24 6.54 -2.42
N ASP A 247 7.45 6.19 -3.43
CA ASP A 247 6.61 7.17 -4.10
C ASP A 247 5.49 7.68 -3.18
N LEU A 248 4.91 6.81 -2.35
CA LEU A 248 3.92 7.19 -1.35
C LEU A 248 4.55 8.11 -0.27
N ALA A 249 5.75 7.80 0.20
CA ALA A 249 6.47 8.62 1.15
C ALA A 249 6.84 10.00 0.57
N ASN A 250 7.29 10.03 -0.69
CA ASN A 250 7.58 11.28 -1.41
C ASN A 250 6.31 12.13 -1.58
N MET A 251 5.21 11.53 -2.00
CA MET A 251 3.91 12.23 -2.10
C MET A 251 3.48 12.80 -0.74
N GLY A 252 3.69 12.05 0.35
CA GLY A 252 3.43 12.54 1.70
C GLY A 252 4.28 13.76 2.05
N ALA A 253 5.58 13.70 1.77
CA ALA A 253 6.49 14.82 2.00
C ALA A 253 6.16 16.05 1.12
N GLU A 254 5.83 15.83 -0.15
CA GLU A 254 5.38 16.90 -1.04
C GLU A 254 4.11 17.58 -0.53
N LEU A 255 3.13 16.78 -0.11
CA LEU A 255 1.89 17.30 0.47
C LEU A 255 2.16 18.11 1.75
N GLU A 256 3.05 17.65 2.62
CA GLU A 256 3.45 18.38 3.83
C GLU A 256 4.10 19.73 3.48
N ILE A 257 5.02 19.74 2.49
CA ILE A 257 5.65 20.98 2.01
C ILE A 257 4.58 21.91 1.42
N PHE A 258 3.63 21.37 0.66
CA PHE A 258 2.52 22.14 0.09
C PHE A 258 1.68 22.80 1.19
N LEU A 259 1.22 22.01 2.17
CA LEU A 259 0.40 22.50 3.28
C LEU A 259 1.14 23.56 4.11
N ARG A 260 2.45 23.36 4.35
CA ARG A 260 3.26 24.31 5.12
C ARG A 260 3.43 25.66 4.44
N ASN A 261 3.54 25.67 3.08
CA ASN A 261 3.79 26.89 2.31
C ASN A 261 2.52 27.55 1.77
N MET A 262 1.34 26.97 2.00
CA MET A 262 0.09 27.58 1.58
C MET A 262 -0.16 28.92 2.30
N PRO A 263 -0.58 29.98 1.58
CA PRO A 263 -0.87 31.29 2.16
C PRO A 263 -2.19 31.31 2.97
N PHE A 264 -2.87 30.17 3.06
CA PHE A 264 -4.12 29.99 3.79
C PHE A 264 -3.88 29.19 5.07
N ALA A 265 -4.62 29.52 6.12
CA ALA A 265 -4.69 28.66 7.30
C ALA A 265 -5.54 27.43 6.96
N ILE A 266 -5.02 26.24 7.27
CA ILE A 266 -5.68 24.95 7.00
C ILE A 266 -5.86 24.21 8.31
N LEU A 267 -7.04 23.58 8.44
CA LEU A 267 -7.38 22.66 9.50
C LEU A 267 -8.07 21.44 8.88
N ILE A 268 -7.67 20.25 9.30
CA ILE A 268 -8.27 18.99 8.89
C ILE A 268 -8.81 18.29 10.15
N SER A 269 -10.07 17.85 10.10
CA SER A 269 -10.65 17.01 11.13
C SER A 269 -11.05 15.64 10.58
N GLY A 270 -10.99 14.63 11.43
CA GLY A 270 -11.38 13.27 11.11
C GLY A 270 -12.88 13.02 11.14
N ASN A 271 -13.27 11.80 10.83
CA ASN A 271 -14.67 11.37 10.87
C ASN A 271 -15.25 11.36 12.29
N ASP A 272 -14.40 11.28 13.30
CA ASP A 272 -14.74 11.40 14.72
C ASP A 272 -14.91 12.86 15.18
N GLY A 273 -14.79 13.82 14.25
CA GLY A 273 -14.89 15.26 14.52
C GLY A 273 -13.69 15.84 15.26
N ARG A 274 -12.59 15.09 15.43
CA ARG A 274 -11.38 15.61 16.07
C ARG A 274 -10.42 16.20 15.05
N ILE A 275 -9.72 17.25 15.45
CA ILE A 275 -8.69 17.89 14.61
C ILE A 275 -7.50 16.94 14.48
N ILE A 276 -7.13 16.61 13.23
CA ILE A 276 -6.02 15.73 12.89
C ILE A 276 -4.76 16.54 12.57
N ASN A 277 -4.92 17.64 11.84
CA ASN A 277 -3.80 18.41 11.33
C ASN A 277 -4.14 19.89 11.21
N VAL A 278 -3.14 20.75 11.40
CA VAL A 278 -3.18 22.17 11.12
C VAL A 278 -1.85 22.62 10.50
N ASN A 279 -1.87 23.58 9.57
CA ASN A 279 -0.64 24.08 8.96
C ASN A 279 -0.03 25.27 9.75
N ALA A 280 1.19 25.65 9.36
CA ALA A 280 1.91 26.75 9.99
C ALA A 280 1.14 28.10 9.96
N LYS A 281 0.36 28.33 8.88
CA LYS A 281 -0.43 29.56 8.74
C LYS A 281 -1.60 29.60 9.71
N PHE A 282 -2.16 28.44 10.04
CA PHE A 282 -3.16 28.31 11.09
C PHE A 282 -2.57 28.70 12.47
N GLU A 283 -1.37 28.17 12.78
CA GLU A 283 -0.68 28.55 14.03
C GLU A 283 -0.45 30.07 14.14
N GLU A 284 -0.11 30.70 13.01
CA GLU A 284 0.11 32.15 12.93
C GLU A 284 -1.18 32.95 13.19
N TYR A 285 -2.29 32.58 12.50
CA TYR A 285 -3.54 33.36 12.60
C TYR A 285 -4.20 33.23 13.96
N PHE A 286 -4.12 32.05 14.57
CA PHE A 286 -4.81 31.76 15.83
C PHE A 286 -3.90 31.75 17.05
N ALA A 287 -2.61 32.05 16.89
CA ALA A 287 -1.59 31.99 17.94
C ALA A 287 -1.62 30.67 18.74
N ALA A 288 -1.93 29.57 18.05
CA ALA A 288 -2.22 28.28 18.65
C ALA A 288 -1.34 27.20 18.02
N LYS A 289 -0.47 26.59 18.82
CA LYS A 289 0.44 25.53 18.38
C LYS A 289 -0.32 24.24 18.06
N GLU A 290 0.07 23.55 17.00
CA GLU A 290 -0.44 22.24 16.57
C GLU A 290 -0.63 21.28 17.74
N LYS A 291 0.38 21.10 18.58
CA LYS A 291 0.39 20.26 19.78
C LYS A 291 -0.77 20.53 20.76
N ASN A 292 -1.32 21.73 20.73
CA ASN A 292 -2.38 22.14 21.64
C ASN A 292 -3.77 22.01 21.03
N ILE A 293 -3.86 21.77 19.73
CA ILE A 293 -5.12 21.74 18.96
C ILE A 293 -5.42 20.35 18.43
N VAL A 294 -4.44 19.65 17.91
CA VAL A 294 -4.63 18.29 17.41
C VAL A 294 -5.20 17.37 18.51
N GLY A 295 -6.19 16.58 18.14
CA GLY A 295 -6.96 15.70 19.02
C GLY A 295 -8.14 16.35 19.71
N LYS A 296 -8.32 17.68 19.64
CA LYS A 296 -9.48 18.35 20.20
C LYS A 296 -10.68 18.27 19.26
N PRO A 297 -11.93 18.34 19.79
CA PRO A 297 -13.12 18.40 18.96
C PRO A 297 -13.14 19.69 18.11
N TYR A 298 -13.37 19.55 16.82
CA TYR A 298 -13.45 20.68 15.88
C TYR A 298 -14.59 21.63 16.24
N GLU A 299 -15.76 21.12 16.64
CA GLU A 299 -16.92 21.93 16.98
C GLU A 299 -16.69 22.81 18.21
N GLU A 300 -15.93 22.34 19.20
CA GLU A 300 -15.57 23.17 20.36
C GLU A 300 -14.71 24.36 19.93
N TRP A 301 -13.72 24.13 19.09
CA TRP A 301 -12.87 25.18 18.55
C TRP A 301 -13.69 26.14 17.68
N LYS A 302 -14.53 25.61 16.77
CA LYS A 302 -15.42 26.39 15.91
C LYS A 302 -16.35 27.29 16.73
N HIS A 303 -16.94 26.77 17.80
CA HIS A 303 -17.80 27.53 18.66
C HIS A 303 -17.09 28.75 19.30
N VAL A 304 -15.80 28.59 19.63
CA VAL A 304 -15.00 29.71 20.16
C VAL A 304 -14.81 30.80 19.12
N ILE A 305 -14.45 30.46 17.89
CA ILE A 305 -14.22 31.44 16.82
C ILE A 305 -15.52 32.08 16.32
N GLN A 306 -16.65 31.36 16.35
CA GLN A 306 -17.95 31.90 15.96
C GLN A 306 -18.42 33.04 16.83
N LYS A 307 -17.86 33.23 18.02
CA LYS A 307 -18.12 34.44 18.85
C LYS A 307 -17.68 35.74 18.17
N SER A 308 -16.76 35.64 17.22
CA SER A 308 -16.25 36.76 16.41
C SER A 308 -16.85 36.78 14.98
N LEU A 309 -17.98 36.09 14.78
CA LEU A 309 -18.66 36.01 13.49
C LEU A 309 -19.15 37.41 13.07
N CYS A 310 -18.81 37.82 11.85
CA CYS A 310 -19.24 39.10 11.30
C CYS A 310 -20.13 38.96 10.06
N LYS A 311 -20.00 37.86 9.32
CA LYS A 311 -20.80 37.61 8.10
C LYS A 311 -20.92 36.12 7.80
N THR A 312 -22.07 35.69 7.29
CA THR A 312 -22.33 34.33 6.84
C THR A 312 -22.81 34.37 5.41
N TYR A 313 -22.25 33.54 4.53
CA TYR A 313 -22.62 33.44 3.13
C TYR A 313 -23.42 32.17 2.81
N GLY A 314 -23.32 31.16 3.67
CA GLY A 314 -23.97 29.86 3.55
C GLY A 314 -23.47 28.88 4.58
N GLU A 315 -23.89 27.62 4.45
CA GLU A 315 -23.36 26.55 5.29
C GLU A 315 -21.88 26.35 4.99
N GLY A 316 -21.04 26.36 6.03
CA GLY A 316 -19.58 26.19 5.88
C GLY A 316 -18.84 27.39 5.29
N HIS A 317 -19.51 28.52 4.97
CA HIS A 317 -18.86 29.71 4.42
C HIS A 317 -19.23 30.96 5.23
N PHE A 318 -18.24 31.50 5.96
CA PHE A 318 -18.45 32.63 6.87
C PHE A 318 -17.19 33.46 7.09
N GLU A 319 -17.34 34.66 7.60
CA GLU A 319 -16.24 35.54 7.99
C GLU A 319 -16.26 35.78 9.49
N ILE A 320 -15.09 35.82 10.08
CA ILE A 320 -14.86 36.26 11.46
C ILE A 320 -13.93 37.46 11.51
N ARG A 321 -14.05 38.23 12.58
CA ARG A 321 -13.18 39.36 12.86
C ARG A 321 -12.37 39.09 14.11
N LEU A 322 -11.07 38.97 13.93
CA LEU A 322 -10.12 38.77 15.04
C LEU A 322 -9.46 40.09 15.40
N HIS A 323 -9.35 40.32 16.70
CA HIS A 323 -8.60 41.44 17.26
C HIS A 323 -7.39 40.84 17.96
N GLY A 324 -6.19 41.04 17.42
CA GLY A 324 -4.90 40.58 17.99
C GLY A 324 -3.88 41.72 18.00
N ASP A 325 -2.97 41.73 18.92
CA ASP A 325 -1.79 42.62 19.07
C ASP A 325 -1.86 44.04 18.42
N GLY A 326 -3.07 44.66 18.38
CA GLY A 326 -3.29 45.97 17.81
C GLY A 326 -3.72 46.00 16.33
N GLU A 327 -3.80 44.90 15.66
CA GLU A 327 -4.30 44.77 14.29
C GLU A 327 -5.65 44.01 14.28
N GLU A 328 -6.57 44.52 13.47
CA GLU A 328 -7.83 43.85 13.18
C GLU A 328 -7.67 43.04 11.90
N ARG A 329 -8.02 41.74 11.96
CA ARG A 329 -8.01 40.84 10.79
C ARG A 329 -9.41 40.31 10.51
N ILE A 330 -9.77 40.25 9.24
CA ILE A 330 -10.99 39.62 8.74
C ILE A 330 -10.58 38.33 8.05
N LEU A 331 -11.02 37.20 8.61
CA LEU A 331 -10.71 35.87 8.09
C LEU A 331 -11.96 35.25 7.47
N GLU A 332 -11.87 34.84 6.22
CA GLU A 332 -12.92 34.14 5.48
C GLU A 332 -12.71 32.64 5.54
N PHE A 333 -13.71 31.90 6.00
CA PHE A 333 -13.69 30.44 6.19
C PHE A 333 -14.50 29.73 5.14
N HIS A 334 -13.95 28.58 4.70
CA HIS A 334 -14.63 27.61 3.88
C HIS A 334 -14.46 26.22 4.49
N GLU A 335 -15.55 25.51 4.65
CA GLU A 335 -15.60 24.14 5.18
C GLU A 335 -16.10 23.20 4.10
N GLU A 336 -15.33 22.16 3.80
CA GLU A 336 -15.64 21.16 2.79
C GLU A 336 -15.49 19.75 3.36
N PRO A 337 -16.42 18.83 3.11
CA PRO A 337 -16.29 17.44 3.52
C PRO A 337 -15.22 16.74 2.69
N ILE A 338 -14.42 15.89 3.35
CA ILE A 338 -13.45 15.00 2.70
C ILE A 338 -14.12 13.65 2.50
N PHE A 339 -13.99 13.09 1.29
CA PHE A 339 -14.49 11.78 0.93
C PHE A 339 -13.34 10.85 0.54
N ASP A 340 -13.47 9.57 0.90
CA ASP A 340 -12.58 8.53 0.39
C ASP A 340 -12.92 8.13 -1.07
N VAL A 341 -12.14 7.21 -1.63
CA VAL A 341 -12.33 6.70 -3.00
C VAL A 341 -13.66 5.96 -3.19
N PHE A 342 -14.32 5.56 -2.10
CA PHE A 342 -15.63 4.90 -2.08
C PHE A 342 -16.78 5.89 -1.83
N ARG A 343 -16.49 7.20 -1.76
CA ARG A 343 -17.43 8.30 -1.42
C ARG A 343 -17.97 8.27 0.01
N ASN A 344 -17.30 7.60 0.95
CA ASN A 344 -17.61 7.73 2.35
C ASN A 344 -16.97 9.01 2.90
N ARG A 345 -17.70 9.75 3.72
CA ARG A 345 -17.14 10.90 4.41
C ARG A 345 -16.10 10.42 5.43
N VAL A 346 -14.87 10.90 5.30
CA VAL A 346 -13.74 10.52 6.18
C VAL A 346 -13.25 11.68 7.04
N GLY A 347 -13.77 12.87 6.82
CA GLY A 347 -13.39 14.03 7.58
C GLY A 347 -13.95 15.32 7.02
N GLN A 348 -13.36 16.43 7.46
CA GLN A 348 -13.69 17.78 7.01
C GLN A 348 -12.42 18.59 6.83
N PHE A 349 -12.35 19.31 5.74
CA PHE A 349 -11.31 20.26 5.40
C PHE A 349 -11.85 21.66 5.65
N CYS A 350 -11.13 22.45 6.42
CA CYS A 350 -11.43 23.84 6.64
C CYS A 350 -10.22 24.67 6.22
N PHE A 351 -10.42 25.63 5.33
CA PHE A 351 -9.40 26.62 5.05
C PHE A 351 -9.89 28.02 5.32
N CYS A 352 -8.98 28.88 5.74
CA CYS A 352 -9.31 30.26 5.94
C CYS A 352 -8.22 31.17 5.37
N ARG A 353 -8.65 32.27 4.75
CA ARG A 353 -7.76 33.31 4.21
C ARG A 353 -8.00 34.64 4.89
N ASP A 354 -6.93 35.42 4.96
CA ASP A 354 -7.02 36.80 5.40
C ASP A 354 -7.56 37.66 4.23
N VAL A 355 -8.71 38.25 4.42
CA VAL A 355 -9.38 39.13 3.46
C VAL A 355 -9.43 40.56 3.95
N THR A 356 -8.61 40.90 4.92
CA THR A 356 -8.62 42.24 5.56
C THR A 356 -8.39 43.36 4.54
N ILE A 357 -7.41 43.18 3.68
CA ILE A 357 -7.07 44.17 2.64
C ILE A 357 -8.20 44.31 1.65
N GLU A 358 -8.72 43.21 1.14
CA GLU A 358 -9.83 43.17 0.19
C GLU A 358 -11.07 43.88 0.78
N ARG A 359 -11.43 43.53 1.99
CA ARG A 359 -12.60 44.17 2.67
C ARG A 359 -12.39 45.65 2.97
N THR A 360 -11.15 46.04 3.27
CA THR A 360 -10.79 47.44 3.46
C THR A 360 -10.92 48.22 2.15
N PHE A 361 -10.43 47.68 1.05
CA PHE A 361 -10.59 48.30 -0.26
C PHE A 361 -12.05 48.33 -0.71
N GLU A 362 -12.80 47.27 -0.57
CA GLU A 362 -14.24 47.24 -0.86
C GLU A 362 -14.97 48.33 -0.07
N HIS A 363 -14.64 48.49 1.21
CA HIS A 363 -15.23 49.51 2.05
C HIS A 363 -14.82 50.92 1.59
N GLN A 364 -13.58 51.15 1.25
CA GLN A 364 -13.11 52.44 0.72
C GLN A 364 -13.78 52.76 -0.62
N ILE A 365 -13.89 51.79 -1.52
CA ILE A 365 -14.60 51.96 -2.80
C ILE A 365 -16.07 52.29 -2.54
N TRP A 366 -16.70 51.59 -1.61
CA TRP A 366 -18.09 51.84 -1.24
C TRP A 366 -18.27 53.25 -0.67
N ILE A 367 -17.39 53.71 0.25
CA ILE A 367 -17.39 55.07 0.80
C ILE A 367 -17.23 56.07 -0.36
N SER A 368 -16.22 55.90 -1.20
CA SER A 368 -15.94 56.82 -2.31
C SER A 368 -17.12 56.93 -3.30
N ALA A 369 -17.79 55.80 -3.59
CA ALA A 369 -18.92 55.77 -4.50
C ALA A 369 -20.22 56.38 -3.91
N ASN A 370 -20.37 56.33 -2.57
CA ASN A 370 -21.65 56.66 -1.91
C ASN A 370 -21.61 57.89 -1.03
N THR A 371 -20.43 58.50 -0.76
CA THR A 371 -20.27 59.68 0.05
C THR A 371 -19.69 60.85 -0.74
N ASP A 372 -19.96 62.05 -0.29
CA ASP A 372 -19.36 63.30 -0.78
C ASP A 372 -18.02 63.53 -0.09
N ALA A 373 -16.96 63.75 -0.90
CA ALA A 373 -15.57 63.85 -0.39
C ALA A 373 -15.32 65.07 0.51
N LEU A 374 -16.10 66.11 0.44
CA LEU A 374 -15.92 67.32 1.22
C LEU A 374 -16.68 67.27 2.56
N THR A 375 -17.84 66.66 2.56
CA THR A 375 -18.73 66.67 3.74
C THR A 375 -18.76 65.35 4.50
N GLY A 376 -18.32 64.27 3.89
CA GLY A 376 -18.39 62.92 4.44
C GLY A 376 -19.84 62.37 4.54
N LEU A 377 -20.82 63.11 4.04
CA LEU A 377 -22.22 62.67 4.00
C LEU A 377 -22.52 61.84 2.76
N TYR A 378 -23.62 61.10 2.80
CA TYR A 378 -24.05 60.36 1.60
C TYR A 378 -24.25 61.29 0.42
N ASN A 379 -23.74 60.93 -0.74
CA ASN A 379 -23.89 61.72 -1.93
C ASN A 379 -25.32 61.64 -2.47
N ARG A 380 -25.66 62.56 -3.39
CA ARG A 380 -27.00 62.67 -3.96
C ARG A 380 -27.50 61.38 -4.61
N ARG A 381 -26.61 60.68 -5.28
CA ARG A 381 -26.94 59.42 -5.97
C ARG A 381 -27.39 58.35 -4.98
N PHE A 382 -26.59 58.08 -3.95
CA PHE A 382 -26.90 57.08 -2.92
C PHE A 382 -28.18 57.40 -2.16
N PHE A 383 -28.43 58.68 -1.89
CA PHE A 383 -29.67 59.13 -1.23
C PHE A 383 -30.89 58.76 -2.06
N TYR A 384 -30.92 59.05 -3.38
CA TYR A 384 -32.05 58.75 -4.25
C TYR A 384 -32.22 57.22 -4.48
N GLU A 385 -31.13 56.45 -4.60
CA GLU A 385 -31.21 55.00 -4.74
C GLU A 385 -31.87 54.37 -3.48
N ARG A 386 -31.51 54.82 -2.30
CA ARG A 386 -32.09 54.34 -1.02
C ARG A 386 -33.53 54.81 -0.82
N GLU A 387 -33.91 55.94 -1.32
CA GLU A 387 -35.27 56.44 -1.24
C GLU A 387 -36.24 55.66 -2.13
N GLN A 388 -35.75 55.17 -3.28
CA GLN A 388 -36.51 54.30 -4.18
C GLN A 388 -36.69 52.86 -3.65
N GLU A 389 -35.80 52.38 -2.82
CA GLU A 389 -35.89 51.04 -2.17
C GLU A 389 -36.84 51.03 -0.96
N ARG A 390 -37.28 52.20 -0.45
CA ARG A 390 -38.30 52.27 0.59
C ARG A 390 -39.69 52.19 -0.06
N GLU A 391 -40.42 51.12 0.28
CA GLU A 391 -41.88 51.09 0.05
C GLU A 391 -42.55 52.37 0.56
N PRO A 392 -43.63 52.86 -0.06
CA PRO A 392 -44.21 54.15 0.26
C PRO A 392 -44.91 54.14 1.63
N ALA A 393 -44.15 54.35 2.68
CA ALA A 393 -44.67 54.84 3.95
C ALA A 393 -44.61 56.33 3.89
N GLN A 394 -45.77 56.97 4.14
CA GLN A 394 -46.10 58.40 4.08
C GLN A 394 -44.92 59.37 4.17
N PRO A 395 -44.82 60.36 3.25
CA PRO A 395 -43.69 61.27 3.20
C PRO A 395 -43.66 62.13 4.50
N PRO A 396 -42.51 62.26 5.17
CA PRO A 396 -42.37 63.27 6.20
C PRO A 396 -42.41 64.63 5.53
N VAL A 397 -43.36 65.44 5.98
CA VAL A 397 -43.47 66.82 5.52
C VAL A 397 -42.21 67.56 6.00
N CYS A 398 -41.21 67.70 5.15
CA CYS A 398 -40.07 68.58 5.36
C CYS A 398 -40.57 70.04 5.09
N ARG A 399 -40.87 70.76 6.12
CA ARG A 399 -41.01 72.22 6.00
C ARG A 399 -39.67 72.84 5.64
N PHE A 400 -39.52 73.23 4.40
CA PHE A 400 -38.44 74.11 3.99
C PHE A 400 -38.56 75.42 4.69
N GLY A 401 -37.76 75.68 5.71
CA GLY A 401 -37.61 77.01 6.30
C GLY A 401 -36.94 77.93 5.27
N ARG A 402 -37.62 79.07 4.97
CA ARG A 402 -37.09 80.14 4.12
C ARG A 402 -35.69 80.56 4.63
N PHE A 403 -34.68 80.52 3.78
CA PHE A 403 -33.44 81.23 4.00
C PHE A 403 -33.73 82.73 4.01
N GLN A 404 -33.73 83.37 5.18
CA GLN A 404 -33.56 84.79 5.28
C GLN A 404 -32.07 85.13 5.41
N LYS A 405 -31.59 85.94 4.43
CA LYS A 405 -30.34 86.67 4.58
C LYS A 405 -30.38 87.51 5.82
N SER A 406 -29.50 87.37 6.75
CA SER A 406 -29.18 88.38 7.73
C SER A 406 -27.68 88.52 7.89
N GLU A 407 -27.24 89.77 7.57
CA GLU A 407 -25.91 90.27 7.78
C GLU A 407 -25.50 90.34 9.23
N ARG A 408 -24.25 90.05 9.47
CA ARG A 408 -23.35 90.49 10.50
C ARG A 408 -23.88 90.72 11.95
N ARG A 409 -23.31 90.03 12.89
CA ARG A 409 -22.43 90.61 13.93
C ARG A 409 -21.89 89.52 14.90
N SER A 410 -20.68 89.71 15.20
CA SER A 410 -19.77 89.04 16.13
C SER A 410 -20.25 88.95 17.60
N ARG A 411 -20.00 87.79 18.22
CA ARG A 411 -19.26 87.52 19.48
C ARG A 411 -19.68 86.21 20.17
N PRO A 412 -18.69 85.49 20.81
CA PRO A 412 -18.91 84.19 21.44
C PRO A 412 -19.15 84.37 22.95
N PRO A 413 -19.17 83.39 23.84
CA PRO A 413 -19.43 81.95 23.77
C PRO A 413 -20.44 81.51 24.86
N HIS A 414 -20.96 80.31 24.76
CA HIS A 414 -21.31 79.57 25.99
C HIS A 414 -21.49 78.07 25.70
N ARG A 415 -20.79 77.30 26.48
CA ARG A 415 -20.93 75.85 26.66
C ARG A 415 -22.37 75.45 26.93
N ARG A 416 -22.90 74.45 26.27
CA ARG A 416 -23.77 73.47 26.91
C ARG A 416 -23.69 72.11 26.25
N ARG A 417 -23.51 71.12 27.11
CA ARG A 417 -23.53 69.67 26.98
C ARG A 417 -24.79 69.22 26.24
N GLY A 418 -24.64 68.21 25.36
CA GLY A 418 -25.79 67.51 24.79
C GLY A 418 -25.33 66.15 24.23
N ALA A 419 -25.61 65.18 24.99
CA ALA A 419 -25.91 63.77 24.66
C ALA A 419 -25.19 63.12 23.49
N ARG A 420 -24.10 62.48 23.81
CA ARG A 420 -23.59 61.37 23.04
C ARG A 420 -24.41 60.14 23.39
N THR A 421 -25.17 59.62 22.44
CA THR A 421 -25.64 58.24 22.45
C THR A 421 -24.40 57.32 22.25
N ARG A 422 -23.98 56.68 23.29
CA ARG A 422 -22.98 55.63 23.30
C ARG A 422 -23.61 54.37 22.71
N CYS A 423 -23.05 53.85 21.64
CA CYS A 423 -23.06 52.42 21.41
C CYS A 423 -22.12 51.74 22.42
N PRO A 424 -22.52 50.69 23.05
CA PRO A 424 -21.64 49.97 23.97
C PRO A 424 -20.60 49.16 23.14
N ALA A 425 -19.34 49.57 23.23
CA ALA A 425 -18.22 48.74 22.96
C ALA A 425 -17.89 48.01 24.25
N ASP A 426 -18.31 46.79 24.38
CA ASP A 426 -17.79 45.92 25.42
C ASP A 426 -16.76 44.98 24.83
N ALA A 427 -15.57 45.19 25.34
CA ALA A 427 -14.39 44.37 25.11
C ALA A 427 -14.60 42.97 25.68
N GLY A 428 -14.65 42.00 24.82
CA GLY A 428 -14.47 40.58 25.15
C GLY A 428 -13.00 40.20 24.99
N SER A 429 -12.26 40.34 26.07
CA SER A 429 -10.90 39.74 26.15
C SER A 429 -10.98 38.25 25.93
N VAL A 430 -10.16 37.75 24.98
CA VAL A 430 -9.88 36.34 24.83
C VAL A 430 -9.39 35.78 26.16
N PRO A 431 -9.99 34.72 26.71
CA PRO A 431 -9.51 34.15 27.95
C PRO A 431 -8.10 33.57 27.76
N ARG A 432 -7.11 34.20 28.36
CA ARG A 432 -5.84 33.59 28.70
C ARG A 432 -6.14 32.53 29.76
N GLY A 433 -6.25 31.27 29.34
CA GLY A 433 -6.58 30.24 30.33
C GLY A 433 -6.53 28.83 29.79
N PHE A 434 -5.40 28.42 29.20
CA PHE A 434 -5.04 27.01 29.11
C PHE A 434 -3.63 26.77 29.65
N HIS A 435 -3.46 27.01 30.95
CA HIS A 435 -2.31 26.49 31.70
C HIS A 435 -2.82 25.71 32.91
N ARG A 436 -2.27 24.51 33.04
CA ARG A 436 -2.36 23.51 34.13
C ARG A 436 -3.54 22.53 34.00
N THR A 437 -3.22 21.29 33.58
CA THR A 437 -2.68 20.28 34.51
C THR A 437 -2.02 19.14 33.74
N ALA A 438 -0.70 19.07 33.82
CA ALA A 438 0.01 17.84 33.64
C ALA A 438 0.35 17.30 35.06
N ARG A 439 -0.12 16.11 35.39
CA ARG A 439 0.43 15.12 36.33
C ARG A 439 -0.56 13.98 36.43
N ARG A 440 -0.30 12.88 35.81
CA ARG A 440 0.42 11.65 36.12
C ARG A 440 0.43 10.74 34.90
#